data_1ff51988c74d6f9312742e56cdd566ce
#
_entry.id   1ff51988c74d6f9312742e56cdd566ce
#
_cell.length_a   1.000
_cell.length_b   1.000
_cell.length_c   1.000
_cell.angle_alpha   90.00
_cell.angle_beta   90.00
_cell.angle_gamma   90.00
#
_symmetry.space_group_name_H-M   'P 1'
#
loop_
_entity.id
_entity.type
_entity.pdbx_description
1 polymer ?
#
loop_
_entity_poly.entity_id
_entity_poly.type
_entity_poly.pdbx_seq_one_letter_code
_entity_poly.pdbx_strand_id
1 'polypeptide(L)'
;MTLKSRMALLSLILLAVAGSWAASGQAAETLSPDVRRLQTKWEAIKFGVPEGDEQTKQMNALGEEADAVAAHYPAMPEALIWDGIITSERASMASAFSALGLAKRARDILDQAYNIDPAKLDAGAPTSLGVLYYRVPGFPVGFGDKAKARQLLEQAVKLAPNGLDAWYFYGDFLYTQNECAKAVEVFQHALKIPQHSDRPLWDKNRRLVIEELLAKIQEKK
;
A
#
# COMPACT_ATOMS: atom_id res chain seq x y z
N MET A 1 -74.45 -46.66 -5.89
CA MET A 1 -73.71 -46.46 -7.16
C MET A 1 -72.43 -45.73 -6.81
N THR A 2 -71.35 -46.39 -7.03
CA THR A 2 -69.99 -46.12 -6.56
C THR A 2 -69.23 -45.23 -7.50
N LEU A 3 -68.61 -44.18 -7.00
CA LEU A 3 -67.62 -43.39 -7.76
C LEU A 3 -66.29 -43.48 -7.07
N LYS A 4 -65.36 -44.19 -7.70
CA LYS A 4 -63.99 -44.43 -7.21
C LYS A 4 -63.14 -43.20 -7.39
N SER A 5 -62.65 -42.67 -6.29
CA SER A 5 -61.62 -41.60 -6.24
C SER A 5 -60.25 -42.20 -6.59
N ARG A 6 -59.59 -41.61 -7.57
CA ARG A 6 -58.16 -41.84 -7.88
C ARG A 6 -57.33 -40.76 -7.21
N MET A 7 -56.63 -41.12 -6.16
CA MET A 7 -55.56 -40.32 -5.58
C MET A 7 -54.31 -40.43 -6.46
N ALA A 8 -53.88 -39.32 -7.02
CA ALA A 8 -52.57 -39.18 -7.67
C ALA A 8 -51.56 -38.70 -6.62
N LEU A 9 -50.57 -39.54 -6.34
CA LEU A 9 -49.38 -39.17 -5.58
C LEU A 9 -48.50 -38.22 -6.38
N LEU A 10 -48.38 -36.97 -5.92
CA LEU A 10 -47.36 -36.06 -6.38
C LEU A 10 -46.08 -36.26 -5.54
N SER A 11 -45.09 -36.91 -6.12
CA SER A 11 -43.75 -37.01 -5.53
C SER A 11 -43.05 -35.67 -5.70
N LEU A 12 -42.86 -34.93 -4.63
CA LEU A 12 -41.99 -33.73 -4.56
C LEU A 12 -40.53 -34.19 -4.60
N ILE A 13 -39.83 -33.98 -5.71
CA ILE A 13 -38.38 -34.12 -5.77
C ILE A 13 -37.78 -32.82 -5.24
N LEU A 14 -37.27 -32.81 -4.01
CA LEU A 14 -36.43 -31.77 -3.49
C LEU A 14 -35.04 -31.88 -4.13
N LEU A 15 -34.76 -31.03 -5.13
CA LEU A 15 -33.40 -30.80 -5.63
C LEU A 15 -32.66 -29.96 -4.59
N ALA A 16 -31.84 -30.60 -3.75
CA ALA A 16 -30.86 -29.92 -2.93
C ALA A 16 -29.76 -29.35 -3.84
N VAL A 17 -29.86 -28.07 -4.16
CA VAL A 17 -28.75 -27.32 -4.78
C VAL A 17 -27.73 -27.08 -3.66
N ALA A 18 -26.77 -28.00 -3.53
CA ALA A 18 -25.56 -27.77 -2.76
C ALA A 18 -24.73 -26.69 -3.49
N GLY A 19 -24.97 -25.44 -3.12
CA GLY A 19 -24.12 -24.33 -3.55
C GLY A 19 -22.72 -24.55 -2.98
N SER A 20 -21.81 -25.04 -3.81
CA SER A 20 -20.37 -25.03 -3.52
C SER A 20 -19.94 -23.56 -3.45
N TRP A 21 -19.87 -23.03 -2.24
CA TRP A 21 -19.11 -21.83 -1.99
C TRP A 21 -17.64 -22.20 -2.19
N ALA A 22 -17.17 -22.06 -3.42
CA ALA A 22 -15.75 -22.00 -3.68
C ALA A 22 -15.26 -20.78 -2.91
N ALA A 23 -14.63 -20.99 -1.76
CA ALA A 23 -13.74 -20.01 -1.17
C ALA A 23 -12.69 -19.75 -2.24
N SER A 24 -12.83 -18.64 -2.96
CA SER A 24 -11.77 -18.09 -3.79
C SER A 24 -10.65 -17.71 -2.83
N GLY A 25 -9.82 -18.69 -2.48
CA GLY A 25 -8.51 -18.41 -1.95
C GLY A 25 -7.82 -17.53 -2.97
N GLN A 26 -7.67 -16.24 -2.63
CA GLN A 26 -6.80 -15.33 -3.36
C GLN A 26 -5.43 -16.02 -3.33
N ALA A 27 -5.07 -16.66 -4.44
CA ALA A 27 -3.70 -17.12 -4.66
C ALA A 27 -2.85 -15.87 -4.47
N ALA A 28 -1.91 -15.90 -3.53
CA ALA A 28 -0.97 -14.83 -3.33
C ALA A 28 -0.35 -14.53 -4.70
N GLU A 29 -0.67 -13.35 -5.23
CA GLU A 29 -0.23 -12.95 -6.56
C GLU A 29 1.30 -12.92 -6.55
N THR A 30 1.91 -13.87 -7.23
CA THR A 30 3.37 -13.99 -7.25
C THR A 30 3.95 -12.84 -8.05
N LEU A 31 4.62 -11.92 -7.36
CA LEU A 31 5.38 -10.85 -8.01
C LEU A 31 6.34 -11.43 -9.05
N SER A 32 6.54 -10.70 -10.14
CA SER A 32 7.61 -11.05 -11.09
C SER A 32 8.96 -11.10 -10.36
N PRO A 33 9.90 -11.95 -10.79
CA PRO A 33 11.21 -12.06 -10.14
C PRO A 33 11.95 -10.72 -10.04
N ASP A 34 11.80 -9.86 -11.05
CA ASP A 34 12.43 -8.54 -11.08
C ASP A 34 11.83 -7.60 -10.02
N VAL A 35 10.50 -7.54 -9.92
CA VAL A 35 9.82 -6.73 -8.90
C VAL A 35 10.12 -7.24 -7.49
N ARG A 36 10.13 -8.56 -7.28
CA ARG A 36 10.53 -9.15 -5.99
C ARG A 36 11.97 -8.80 -5.62
N ARG A 37 12.88 -8.77 -6.59
CA ARG A 37 14.27 -8.35 -6.37
C ARG A 37 14.36 -6.89 -5.92
N LEU A 38 13.62 -5.97 -6.56
CA LEU A 38 13.55 -4.56 -6.15
C LEU A 38 13.03 -4.43 -4.71
N GLN A 39 11.94 -5.12 -4.38
CA GLN A 39 11.35 -5.14 -3.05
C GLN A 39 12.36 -5.60 -1.99
N THR A 40 13.01 -6.75 -2.22
CA THR A 40 13.97 -7.32 -1.28
C THR A 40 15.19 -6.41 -1.08
N LYS A 41 15.71 -5.83 -2.15
CA LYS A 41 16.84 -4.89 -2.07
C LYS A 41 16.44 -3.60 -1.33
N TRP A 42 15.26 -3.06 -1.62
CA TRP A 42 14.76 -1.88 -0.93
C TRP A 42 14.66 -2.13 0.58
N GLU A 43 14.10 -3.27 1.01
CA GLU A 43 14.01 -3.62 2.42
C GLU A 43 15.39 -3.74 3.09
N ALA A 44 16.32 -4.41 2.42
CA ALA A 44 17.69 -4.56 2.92
C ALA A 44 18.40 -3.20 3.09
N ILE A 45 18.24 -2.29 2.14
CA ILE A 45 18.82 -0.95 2.21
C ILE A 45 18.11 -0.11 3.28
N LYS A 46 16.77 -0.08 3.26
CA LYS A 46 15.97 0.79 4.13
C LYS A 46 16.13 0.44 5.61
N PHE A 47 16.18 -0.85 5.95
CA PHE A 47 16.19 -1.33 7.33
C PHE A 47 17.52 -1.94 7.77
N GLY A 48 18.42 -2.24 6.84
CA GLY A 48 19.69 -2.89 7.14
C GLY A 48 20.91 -1.98 7.03
N VAL A 49 20.80 -0.87 6.30
CA VAL A 49 21.91 0.09 6.14
C VAL A 49 21.60 1.32 6.98
N PRO A 50 22.52 1.74 7.90
CA PRO A 50 22.34 2.98 8.67
C PRO A 50 22.13 4.20 7.78
N GLU A 51 21.32 5.16 8.24
CA GLU A 51 21.10 6.43 7.54
C GLU A 51 22.42 7.16 7.28
N GLY A 52 22.61 7.65 6.05
CA GLY A 52 23.79 8.37 5.62
C GLY A 52 24.15 8.17 4.16
N ASP A 53 25.39 8.55 3.80
CA ASP A 53 25.85 8.56 2.42
C ASP A 53 25.83 7.18 1.76
N GLU A 54 26.15 6.13 2.51
CA GLU A 54 26.17 4.76 1.97
C GLU A 54 24.75 4.26 1.66
N GLN A 55 23.77 4.53 2.55
CA GLN A 55 22.37 4.20 2.29
C GLN A 55 21.85 4.97 1.07
N THR A 56 22.17 6.27 1.00
CA THR A 56 21.81 7.13 -0.14
C THR A 56 22.40 6.61 -1.44
N LYS A 57 23.67 6.23 -1.45
CA LYS A 57 24.35 5.66 -2.62
C LYS A 57 23.70 4.36 -3.08
N GLN A 58 23.40 3.45 -2.16
CA GLN A 58 22.75 2.18 -2.49
C GLN A 58 21.33 2.39 -2.99
N MET A 59 20.56 3.31 -2.38
CA MET A 59 19.22 3.64 -2.83
C MET A 59 19.21 4.29 -4.23
N ASN A 60 20.21 5.11 -4.56
CA ASN A 60 20.35 5.67 -5.89
C ASN A 60 20.66 4.59 -6.94
N ALA A 61 21.55 3.66 -6.64
CA ALA A 61 21.83 2.53 -7.53
C ALA A 61 20.59 1.63 -7.72
N LEU A 62 19.82 1.38 -6.66
CA LEU A 62 18.56 0.65 -6.75
C LEU A 62 17.53 1.41 -7.60
N GLY A 63 17.54 2.74 -7.57
CA GLY A 63 16.69 3.57 -8.43
C GLY A 63 16.96 3.36 -9.91
N GLU A 64 18.23 3.22 -10.32
CA GLU A 64 18.57 2.93 -11.71
C GLU A 64 18.08 1.53 -12.15
N GLU A 65 18.12 0.54 -11.25
CA GLU A 65 17.54 -0.77 -11.52
C GLU A 65 16.01 -0.70 -11.63
N ALA A 66 15.35 0.09 -10.77
CA ALA A 66 13.89 0.27 -10.78
C ALA A 66 13.43 0.95 -12.08
N ASP A 67 14.14 1.98 -12.53
CA ASP A 67 13.93 2.64 -13.81
C ASP A 67 13.98 1.63 -14.98
N ALA A 68 14.98 0.75 -14.98
CA ALA A 68 15.15 -0.26 -16.04
C ALA A 68 14.01 -1.31 -16.00
N VAL A 69 13.59 -1.74 -14.81
CA VAL A 69 12.47 -2.68 -14.64
C VAL A 69 11.17 -2.05 -15.10
N ALA A 70 10.86 -0.82 -14.70
CA ALA A 70 9.67 -0.11 -15.14
C ALA A 70 9.65 0.13 -16.66
N ALA A 71 10.79 0.44 -17.26
CA ALA A 71 10.92 0.58 -18.72
C ALA A 71 10.69 -0.75 -19.45
N HIS A 72 11.10 -1.87 -18.85
CA HIS A 72 10.86 -3.21 -19.42
C HIS A 72 9.40 -3.65 -19.28
N TYR A 73 8.71 -3.21 -18.23
CA TYR A 73 7.33 -3.58 -17.93
C TYR A 73 6.41 -2.34 -17.81
N PRO A 74 6.24 -1.53 -18.87
CA PRO A 74 5.57 -0.23 -18.78
C PRO A 74 4.06 -0.31 -18.48
N ALA A 75 3.45 -1.48 -18.64
CA ALA A 75 2.04 -1.74 -18.33
C ALA A 75 1.84 -2.59 -17.06
N MET A 76 2.91 -2.87 -16.30
CA MET A 76 2.86 -3.66 -15.07
C MET A 76 2.80 -2.71 -13.87
N PRO A 77 1.64 -2.55 -13.19
CA PRO A 77 1.51 -1.60 -12.10
C PRO A 77 2.47 -1.88 -10.95
N GLU A 78 2.82 -3.14 -10.65
CA GLU A 78 3.78 -3.50 -9.60
C GLU A 78 5.19 -2.95 -9.88
N ALA A 79 5.63 -2.99 -11.13
CA ALA A 79 6.92 -2.42 -11.51
C ALA A 79 6.93 -0.91 -11.35
N LEU A 80 5.87 -0.23 -11.80
CA LEU A 80 5.71 1.21 -11.65
C LEU A 80 5.56 1.63 -10.18
N ILE A 81 4.83 0.87 -9.35
CA ILE A 81 4.69 1.16 -7.92
C ILE A 81 6.05 1.11 -7.24
N TRP A 82 6.85 0.05 -7.48
CA TRP A 82 8.18 -0.07 -6.87
C TRP A 82 9.15 0.99 -7.38
N ASP A 83 9.12 1.37 -8.65
CA ASP A 83 9.90 2.49 -9.18
C ASP A 83 9.50 3.80 -8.50
N GLY A 84 8.21 4.08 -8.39
CA GLY A 84 7.70 5.27 -7.72
C GLY A 84 8.06 5.32 -6.22
N ILE A 85 7.97 4.20 -5.48
CA ILE A 85 8.38 4.09 -4.07
C ILE A 85 9.88 4.38 -3.93
N ILE A 86 10.73 3.71 -4.71
CA ILE A 86 12.19 3.88 -4.65
C ILE A 86 12.57 5.31 -5.04
N THR A 87 11.94 5.88 -6.05
CA THR A 87 12.18 7.28 -6.46
C THR A 87 11.74 8.27 -5.37
N SER A 88 10.66 7.99 -4.63
CA SER A 88 10.24 8.83 -3.49
C SER A 88 11.20 8.72 -2.31
N GLU A 89 11.78 7.55 -2.04
CA GLU A 89 12.84 7.39 -1.03
C GLU A 89 14.10 8.16 -1.43
N ARG A 90 14.51 8.10 -2.69
CA ARG A 90 15.62 8.93 -3.21
C ARG A 90 15.35 10.41 -3.04
N ALA A 91 14.11 10.86 -3.24
CA ALA A 91 13.72 12.25 -3.00
C ALA A 91 13.90 12.65 -1.54
N SER A 92 13.59 11.77 -0.59
CA SER A 92 13.75 12.03 0.85
C SER A 92 15.21 12.15 1.30
N MET A 93 16.12 11.47 0.59
CA MET A 93 17.57 11.46 0.84
C MET A 93 18.34 12.52 0.04
N ALA A 94 17.69 13.16 -0.94
CA ALA A 94 18.33 14.11 -1.84
C ALA A 94 18.50 15.48 -1.20
N SER A 95 19.43 16.30 -1.78
CA SER A 95 19.51 17.72 -1.45
C SER A 95 18.19 18.43 -1.78
N ALA A 96 17.90 19.52 -1.07
CA ALA A 96 16.67 20.30 -1.28
C ALA A 96 16.45 20.71 -2.75
N PHE A 97 17.54 20.91 -3.49
CA PHE A 97 17.50 21.27 -4.91
C PHE A 97 17.01 20.12 -5.80
N SER A 98 17.42 18.89 -5.51
CA SER A 98 17.08 17.69 -6.31
C SER A 98 15.79 17.03 -5.85
N ALA A 99 15.45 17.17 -4.57
CA ALA A 99 14.33 16.48 -3.92
C ALA A 99 12.99 16.71 -4.64
N LEU A 100 12.68 17.97 -5.01
CA LEU A 100 11.41 18.27 -5.65
C LEU A 100 11.31 17.67 -7.06
N GLY A 101 12.42 17.62 -7.81
CA GLY A 101 12.46 16.96 -9.12
C GLY A 101 12.17 15.46 -9.02
N LEU A 102 12.82 14.77 -8.07
CA LEU A 102 12.58 13.35 -7.80
C LEU A 102 11.15 13.10 -7.30
N ALA A 103 10.63 13.95 -6.40
CA ALA A 103 9.26 13.82 -5.91
C ALA A 103 8.21 13.98 -7.03
N LYS A 104 8.41 14.92 -7.97
CA LYS A 104 7.55 15.07 -9.15
C LYS A 104 7.61 13.83 -10.03
N ARG A 105 8.82 13.31 -10.28
CA ARG A 105 8.99 12.07 -11.05
C ARG A 105 8.29 10.88 -10.38
N ALA A 106 8.48 10.69 -9.07
CA ALA A 106 7.81 9.64 -8.32
C ALA A 106 6.28 9.74 -8.43
N ARG A 107 5.72 10.95 -8.30
CA ARG A 107 4.29 11.20 -8.50
C ARG A 107 3.84 10.76 -9.89
N ASP A 108 4.53 11.17 -10.94
CA ASP A 108 4.14 10.90 -12.32
C ASP A 108 4.18 9.40 -12.64
N ILE A 109 5.13 8.65 -12.08
CA ILE A 109 5.22 7.18 -12.18
C ILE A 109 4.07 6.52 -11.41
N LEU A 110 3.80 6.95 -10.18
CA LEU A 110 2.73 6.41 -9.34
C LEU A 110 1.34 6.74 -9.91
N ASP A 111 1.15 7.90 -10.53
CA ASP A 111 -0.08 8.25 -11.24
C ASP A 111 -0.33 7.29 -12.43
N GLN A 112 0.71 6.86 -13.15
CA GLN A 112 0.58 5.83 -14.19
C GLN A 112 0.13 4.49 -13.59
N ALA A 113 0.77 4.03 -12.51
CA ALA A 113 0.39 2.80 -11.82
C ALA A 113 -1.05 2.86 -11.29
N TYR A 114 -1.44 3.99 -10.70
CA TYR A 114 -2.77 4.24 -10.19
C TYR A 114 -3.84 4.13 -11.29
N ASN A 115 -3.57 4.66 -12.48
CA ASN A 115 -4.49 4.59 -13.62
C ASN A 115 -4.63 3.19 -14.21
N ILE A 116 -3.63 2.31 -14.02
CA ILE A 116 -3.69 0.92 -14.47
C ILE A 116 -4.49 0.08 -13.46
N ASP A 117 -4.07 0.09 -12.19
CA ASP A 117 -4.74 -0.66 -11.11
C ASP A 117 -4.47 -0.01 -9.74
N PRO A 118 -5.40 0.76 -9.19
CA PRO A 118 -5.23 1.41 -7.90
C PRO A 118 -5.22 0.44 -6.71
N ALA A 119 -5.70 -0.79 -6.85
CA ALA A 119 -5.73 -1.78 -5.78
C ALA A 119 -4.44 -2.61 -5.68
N LYS A 120 -3.60 -2.57 -6.73
CA LYS A 120 -2.39 -3.38 -6.83
C LYS A 120 -1.41 -3.13 -5.67
N LEU A 121 -0.75 -4.19 -5.19
CA LEU A 121 0.20 -4.17 -4.07
C LEU A 121 -0.38 -3.46 -2.83
N ASP A 122 -1.51 -3.96 -2.34
CA ASP A 122 -2.21 -3.40 -1.18
C ASP A 122 -2.45 -1.88 -1.30
N ALA A 123 -2.94 -1.47 -2.47
CA ALA A 123 -3.16 -0.07 -2.82
C ALA A 123 -1.88 0.79 -2.76
N GLY A 124 -0.76 0.22 -3.22
CA GLY A 124 0.56 0.86 -3.14
C GLY A 124 0.64 2.20 -3.86
N ALA A 125 -0.01 2.35 -5.03
CA ALA A 125 -0.03 3.59 -5.78
C ALA A 125 -0.79 4.71 -5.04
N PRO A 126 -2.06 4.59 -4.65
CA PRO A 126 -2.75 5.64 -3.90
C PRO A 126 -2.14 5.91 -2.53
N THR A 127 -1.58 4.91 -1.85
CA THR A 127 -0.85 5.09 -0.60
C THR A 127 0.36 6.01 -0.80
N SER A 128 1.23 5.68 -1.76
CA SER A 128 2.46 6.43 -2.01
C SER A 128 2.20 7.83 -2.58
N LEU A 129 1.19 7.99 -3.44
CA LEU A 129 0.72 9.29 -3.90
C LEU A 129 0.22 10.15 -2.73
N GLY A 130 -0.59 9.57 -1.84
CA GLY A 130 -1.06 10.24 -0.63
C GLY A 130 0.11 10.76 0.19
N VAL A 131 1.15 9.94 0.40
CA VAL A 131 2.37 10.33 1.12
C VAL A 131 3.06 11.51 0.45
N LEU A 132 3.24 11.48 -0.87
CA LEU A 132 3.85 12.58 -1.60
C LEU A 132 3.05 13.87 -1.44
N TYR A 133 1.71 13.81 -1.55
CA TYR A 133 0.86 14.99 -1.46
C TYR A 133 0.85 15.66 -0.08
N TYR A 134 1.06 14.94 1.04
CA TYR A 134 1.14 15.61 2.33
C TYR A 134 2.55 15.96 2.80
N ARG A 135 3.59 15.31 2.25
CA ARG A 135 4.99 15.57 2.64
C ARG A 135 5.68 16.63 1.78
N VAL A 136 5.30 16.72 0.50
CA VAL A 136 5.84 17.76 -0.39
C VAL A 136 5.20 19.10 -0.05
N PRO A 137 5.98 20.22 -0.04
CA PRO A 137 5.41 21.55 0.14
C PRO A 137 4.32 21.87 -0.89
N GLY A 138 3.31 22.64 -0.48
CA GLY A 138 2.26 23.12 -1.37
C GLY A 138 2.74 24.25 -2.30
N PHE A 139 1.82 24.71 -3.17
CA PHE A 139 2.06 25.85 -4.05
C PHE A 139 2.49 27.10 -3.24
N PRO A 140 3.43 27.94 -3.72
CA PRO A 140 4.09 27.89 -5.04
C PRO A 140 5.35 27.00 -5.10
N VAL A 141 5.82 26.43 -3.97
CA VAL A 141 7.08 25.72 -3.89
C VAL A 141 7.00 24.33 -4.53
N GLY A 142 5.90 23.62 -4.29
CA GLY A 142 5.71 22.24 -4.76
C GLY A 142 4.25 21.95 -5.10
N PHE A 143 3.94 20.66 -5.18
CA PHE A 143 2.62 20.17 -5.58
C PHE A 143 1.80 19.63 -4.38
N GLY A 144 2.28 19.80 -3.15
CA GLY A 144 1.61 19.28 -1.96
C GLY A 144 0.16 19.76 -1.85
N ASP A 145 -0.73 18.84 -1.50
CA ASP A 145 -2.17 19.06 -1.34
C ASP A 145 -2.73 18.09 -0.28
N LYS A 146 -3.03 18.63 0.89
CA LYS A 146 -3.53 17.84 2.02
C LYS A 146 -4.93 17.27 1.79
N ALA A 147 -5.77 17.93 1.00
CA ALA A 147 -7.10 17.44 0.67
C ALA A 147 -6.99 16.22 -0.27
N LYS A 148 -6.14 16.31 -1.30
CA LYS A 148 -5.86 15.21 -2.21
C LYS A 148 -5.18 14.05 -1.47
N ALA A 149 -4.24 14.33 -0.56
CA ALA A 149 -3.61 13.31 0.28
C ALA A 149 -4.64 12.52 1.08
N ARG A 150 -5.59 13.21 1.73
CA ARG A 150 -6.68 12.57 2.48
C ARG A 150 -7.50 11.65 1.60
N GLN A 151 -7.96 12.13 0.45
CA GLN A 151 -8.77 11.35 -0.48
C GLN A 151 -8.05 10.06 -0.91
N LEU A 152 -6.78 10.15 -1.27
CA LEU A 152 -5.98 9.01 -1.71
C LEU A 152 -5.75 8.00 -0.58
N LEU A 153 -5.43 8.45 0.64
CA LEU A 153 -5.19 7.56 1.77
C LEU A 153 -6.48 6.90 2.27
N GLU A 154 -7.60 7.62 2.28
CA GLU A 154 -8.92 7.04 2.59
C GLU A 154 -9.36 6.02 1.52
N GLN A 155 -9.01 6.25 0.26
CA GLN A 155 -9.23 5.27 -0.81
C GLN A 155 -8.32 4.05 -0.61
N ALA A 156 -7.04 4.24 -0.27
CA ALA A 156 -6.09 3.17 -0.07
C ALA A 156 -6.55 2.18 1.00
N VAL A 157 -6.98 2.66 2.17
CA VAL A 157 -7.47 1.77 3.26
C VAL A 157 -8.78 1.06 2.91
N LYS A 158 -9.59 1.60 1.98
CA LYS A 158 -10.79 0.93 1.46
C LYS A 158 -10.45 -0.16 0.46
N LEU A 159 -9.46 0.08 -0.41
CA LEU A 159 -9.00 -0.89 -1.41
C LEU A 159 -8.18 -2.02 -0.78
N ALA A 160 -7.43 -1.71 0.27
CA ALA A 160 -6.55 -2.64 0.98
C ALA A 160 -6.86 -2.66 2.49
N PRO A 161 -7.97 -3.28 2.91
CA PRO A 161 -8.35 -3.33 4.33
C PRO A 161 -7.34 -4.07 5.22
N ASN A 162 -6.48 -4.91 4.64
CA ASN A 162 -5.37 -5.59 5.31
C ASN A 162 -3.99 -5.03 4.89
N GLY A 163 -3.93 -3.92 4.18
CA GLY A 163 -2.69 -3.31 3.74
C GLY A 163 -2.02 -2.52 4.87
N LEU A 164 -0.99 -3.10 5.51
CA LEU A 164 -0.31 -2.49 6.66
C LEU A 164 0.24 -1.08 6.36
N ASP A 165 0.84 -0.87 5.19
CA ASP A 165 1.33 0.46 4.78
C ASP A 165 0.20 1.45 4.53
N ALA A 166 -0.92 1.05 3.94
CA ALA A 166 -2.06 1.93 3.72
C ALA A 166 -2.59 2.49 5.04
N TRP A 167 -2.80 1.64 6.05
CA TRP A 167 -3.24 2.06 7.36
C TRP A 167 -2.18 2.86 8.13
N TYR A 168 -0.91 2.46 8.05
CA TYR A 168 0.18 3.22 8.67
C TYR A 168 0.25 4.65 8.13
N PHE A 169 0.30 4.83 6.80
CA PHE A 169 0.42 6.16 6.22
C PHE A 169 -0.83 7.01 6.38
N TYR A 170 -2.01 6.39 6.45
CA TYR A 170 -3.22 7.13 6.80
C TYR A 170 -3.16 7.63 8.25
N GLY A 171 -2.70 6.80 9.19
CA GLY A 171 -2.48 7.21 10.58
C GLY A 171 -1.42 8.30 10.73
N ASP A 172 -0.29 8.19 10.01
CA ASP A 172 0.77 9.21 9.97
C ASP A 172 0.24 10.55 9.42
N PHE A 173 -0.52 10.51 8.34
CA PHE A 173 -1.20 11.70 7.81
C PHE A 173 -2.11 12.34 8.85
N LEU A 174 -3.00 11.58 9.50
CA LEU A 174 -3.91 12.10 10.53
C LEU A 174 -3.13 12.74 11.70
N TYR A 175 -2.05 12.10 12.14
CA TYR A 175 -1.16 12.64 13.16
C TYR A 175 -0.56 13.99 12.74
N THR A 176 -0.09 14.10 11.49
CA THR A 176 0.45 15.38 10.96
C THR A 176 -0.61 16.48 10.83
N GLN A 177 -1.90 16.11 10.74
CA GLN A 177 -3.02 17.07 10.75
C GLN A 177 -3.54 17.36 12.16
N ASN A 178 -2.88 16.93 13.22
CA ASN A 178 -3.29 17.05 14.63
C ASN A 178 -4.60 16.31 14.96
N GLU A 179 -5.01 15.34 14.14
CA GLU A 179 -6.18 14.47 14.39
C GLU A 179 -5.77 13.26 15.25
N CYS A 180 -5.13 13.53 16.40
CA CYS A 180 -4.47 12.50 17.20
C CYS A 180 -5.41 11.36 17.64
N ALA A 181 -6.66 11.65 17.98
CA ALA A 181 -7.61 10.62 18.40
C ALA A 181 -7.88 9.60 17.28
N LYS A 182 -8.13 10.08 16.07
CA LYS A 182 -8.33 9.22 14.89
C LYS A 182 -7.04 8.49 14.50
N ALA A 183 -5.88 9.15 14.60
CA ALA A 183 -4.60 8.51 14.33
C ALA A 183 -4.38 7.30 15.24
N VAL A 184 -4.72 7.40 16.54
CA VAL A 184 -4.66 6.27 17.48
C VAL A 184 -5.56 5.12 17.05
N GLU A 185 -6.81 5.38 16.66
CA GLU A 185 -7.74 4.33 16.19
C GLU A 185 -7.19 3.62 14.95
N VAL A 186 -6.66 4.39 13.99
CA VAL A 186 -6.08 3.88 12.74
C VAL A 186 -4.82 3.04 13.01
N PHE A 187 -3.91 3.51 13.85
CA PHE A 187 -2.70 2.76 14.24
C PHE A 187 -3.03 1.47 14.99
N GLN A 188 -4.01 1.52 15.91
CA GLN A 188 -4.48 0.31 16.61
C GLN A 188 -5.11 -0.71 15.66
N HIS A 189 -5.80 -0.24 14.60
CA HIS A 189 -6.29 -1.11 13.55
C HIS A 189 -5.13 -1.74 12.76
N ALA A 190 -4.15 -0.95 12.37
CA ALA A 190 -2.96 -1.42 11.65
C ALA A 190 -2.22 -2.56 12.40
N LEU A 191 -2.08 -2.43 13.72
CA LEU A 191 -1.44 -3.47 14.54
C LEU A 191 -2.24 -4.78 14.66
N LYS A 192 -3.55 -4.77 14.36
CA LYS A 192 -4.40 -5.98 14.33
C LYS A 192 -4.33 -6.73 13.00
N ILE A 193 -3.78 -6.14 11.95
CA ILE A 193 -3.60 -6.78 10.66
C ILE A 193 -2.68 -8.01 10.84
N PRO A 194 -2.98 -9.18 10.21
CA PRO A 194 -2.11 -10.34 10.27
C PRO A 194 -0.68 -10.03 9.83
N GLN A 195 0.30 -10.71 10.42
CA GLN A 195 1.71 -10.53 10.06
C GLN A 195 2.00 -11.03 8.64
N HIS A 196 2.80 -10.28 7.92
CA HIS A 196 3.29 -10.63 6.59
C HIS A 196 4.53 -11.52 6.70
N SER A 197 4.32 -12.84 6.75
CA SER A 197 5.41 -13.82 6.91
C SER A 197 6.38 -13.88 5.72
N ASP A 198 5.96 -13.42 4.56
CA ASP A 198 6.75 -13.29 3.34
C ASP A 198 7.69 -12.05 3.34
N ARG A 199 7.43 -11.08 4.23
CA ARG A 199 8.18 -9.82 4.38
C ARG A 199 8.49 -9.50 5.86
N PRO A 200 9.13 -10.39 6.61
CA PRO A 200 9.23 -10.26 8.08
C PRO A 200 10.04 -9.03 8.54
N LEU A 201 11.05 -8.61 7.77
CA LEU A 201 11.87 -7.45 8.10
C LEU A 201 11.05 -6.16 8.01
N TRP A 202 10.32 -5.97 6.92
CA TRP A 202 9.44 -4.82 6.72
C TRP A 202 8.30 -4.81 7.72
N ASP A 203 7.58 -5.91 7.90
CA ASP A 203 6.44 -6.02 8.83
C ASP A 203 6.85 -5.63 10.25
N LYS A 204 7.96 -6.22 10.76
CA LYS A 204 8.50 -5.90 12.08
C LYS A 204 8.82 -4.40 12.22
N ASN A 205 9.57 -3.83 11.28
CA ASN A 205 9.97 -2.42 11.37
C ASN A 205 8.76 -1.48 11.25
N ARG A 206 7.78 -1.80 10.41
CA ARG A 206 6.56 -0.99 10.27
C ARG A 206 5.76 -0.96 11.56
N ARG A 207 5.61 -2.11 12.24
CA ARG A 207 4.91 -2.19 13.53
C ARG A 207 5.64 -1.43 14.63
N LEU A 208 6.96 -1.53 14.70
CA LEU A 208 7.76 -0.74 15.66
C LEU A 208 7.54 0.77 15.49
N VAL A 209 7.54 1.28 14.26
CA VAL A 209 7.26 2.71 14.00
C VAL A 209 5.84 3.10 14.42
N ILE A 210 4.84 2.23 14.21
CA ILE A 210 3.47 2.47 14.66
C ILE A 210 3.41 2.55 16.19
N GLU A 211 4.05 1.63 16.90
CA GLU A 211 4.12 1.60 18.37
C GLU A 211 4.79 2.86 18.94
N GLU A 212 5.89 3.30 18.32
CA GLU A 212 6.57 4.55 18.68
C GLU A 212 5.67 5.78 18.50
N LEU A 213 4.89 5.85 17.41
CA LEU A 213 3.97 6.96 17.17
C LEU A 213 2.82 6.95 18.18
N LEU A 214 2.30 5.78 18.53
CA LEU A 214 1.28 5.65 19.58
C LEU A 214 1.81 6.13 20.93
N ALA A 215 3.04 5.77 21.31
CA ALA A 215 3.68 6.24 22.54
C ALA A 215 3.83 7.78 22.53
N LYS A 216 4.35 8.35 21.45
CA LYS A 216 4.48 9.82 21.27
C LYS A 216 3.16 10.57 21.38
N ILE A 217 2.06 9.98 20.91
CA ILE A 217 0.73 10.61 21.03
C ILE A 217 0.23 10.57 22.47
N GLN A 218 0.54 9.50 23.21
CA GLN A 218 0.14 9.38 24.63
C GLN A 218 0.89 10.35 25.53
N GLU A 219 2.18 10.59 25.27
CA GLU A 219 3.01 11.54 26.02
C GLU A 219 2.59 13.01 25.88
N LYS A 220 1.85 13.34 24.82
CA LYS A 220 1.37 14.71 24.55
C LYS A 220 -0.01 15.04 25.17
N LYS A 221 -0.64 14.05 25.82
CA LYS A 221 -1.92 14.23 26.54
C LYS A 221 -1.68 14.64 27.99
#